data_8fc944e82854f645a6495327f93e2447
#
_entry.id   8fc944e82854f645a6495327f93e2447
#
_cell.length_a   1.000
_cell.length_b   1.000
_cell.length_c   1.000
_cell.angle_alpha   90.00
_cell.angle_beta   90.00
_cell.angle_gamma   90.00
#
_symmetry.space_group_name_H-M   'P 1'
#
loop_
_entity.id
_entity.type
_entity.pdbx_description
1 polymer ?
#
loop_
_entity_poly.entity_id
_entity_poly.type
_entity_poly.pdbx_seq_one_letter_code
_entity_poly.pdbx_strand_id
1 'polypeptide(L)'
;MSNDPSGVKLAAERGIALGEVGDKILFENEHIRMWEVRLEPGQTIPFHIHHHPYLVVSLGGGDNEIETIFGQKIATQEPLGSFVFMNEMRPVHRLTNRSDVTYLSRLIELKSVTWTP
;
A
#
# COMPACT_ATOMS: atom_id res chain seq x y z
N MET A 1 9.87 -26.52 4.46
CA MET A 1 8.65 -25.77 4.21
C MET A 1 8.90 -24.29 4.49
N SER A 2 8.62 -23.46 3.52
CA SER A 2 8.80 -22.03 3.68
C SER A 2 7.76 -21.48 4.67
N ASN A 3 8.20 -20.64 5.60
CA ASN A 3 7.34 -19.96 6.54
C ASN A 3 7.53 -18.44 6.38
N ASP A 4 7.07 -17.93 5.24
CA ASP A 4 7.22 -16.53 4.88
C ASP A 4 5.87 -15.97 4.41
N PRO A 5 4.90 -15.85 5.33
CA PRO A 5 3.57 -15.36 4.95
C PRO A 5 3.57 -13.91 4.48
N SER A 6 4.57 -13.10 4.87
CA SER A 6 4.67 -11.71 4.43
C SER A 6 5.25 -11.57 3.02
N GLY A 7 6.03 -12.55 2.57
CA GLY A 7 6.73 -12.47 1.30
C GLY A 7 8.01 -11.64 1.31
N VAL A 8 8.44 -11.14 2.46
CA VAL A 8 9.67 -10.33 2.58
C VAL A 8 10.90 -11.14 2.15
N LYS A 9 10.99 -12.39 2.61
CA LYS A 9 12.09 -13.27 2.23
C LYS A 9 12.08 -13.56 0.72
N LEU A 10 10.91 -13.83 0.17
CA LEU A 10 10.75 -14.07 -1.27
C LEU A 10 11.17 -12.85 -2.09
N ALA A 11 10.79 -11.65 -1.67
CA ALA A 11 11.21 -10.43 -2.33
C ALA A 11 12.74 -10.30 -2.34
N ALA A 12 13.38 -10.57 -1.20
CA ALA A 12 14.84 -10.53 -1.10
C ALA A 12 15.50 -11.57 -2.02
N GLU A 13 14.96 -12.78 -2.06
CA GLU A 13 15.46 -13.85 -2.94
C GLU A 13 15.35 -13.48 -4.42
N ARG A 14 14.35 -12.69 -4.79
CA ARG A 14 14.15 -12.21 -6.17
C ARG A 14 14.90 -10.93 -6.48
N GLY A 15 15.67 -10.39 -5.53
CA GLY A 15 16.39 -9.13 -5.71
C GLY A 15 15.47 -7.91 -5.79
N ILE A 16 14.26 -7.98 -5.23
CA ILE A 16 13.31 -6.88 -5.23
C ILE A 16 13.56 -6.02 -3.99
N ALA A 17 13.95 -4.76 -4.22
CA ALA A 17 14.04 -3.78 -3.15
C ALA A 17 12.65 -3.25 -2.83
N LEU A 18 12.25 -3.32 -1.54
CA LEU A 18 10.95 -2.81 -1.12
C LEU A 18 10.98 -1.29 -1.06
N GLY A 19 9.93 -0.66 -1.59
CA GLY A 19 9.76 0.78 -1.58
C GLY A 19 8.96 1.28 -0.39
N GLU A 20 8.65 2.56 -0.43
CA GLU A 20 7.82 3.22 0.57
C GLU A 20 6.34 2.93 0.32
N VAL A 21 5.52 3.17 1.35
CA VAL A 21 4.07 2.91 1.27
C VAL A 21 3.30 4.07 0.63
N GLY A 22 3.95 5.17 0.34
CA GLY A 22 3.36 6.34 -0.32
C GLY A 22 4.43 7.17 -1.01
N ASP A 23 4.02 8.28 -1.62
CA ASP A 23 4.94 9.11 -2.40
C ASP A 23 5.71 10.09 -1.53
N LYS A 24 5.03 10.73 -0.59
CA LYS A 24 5.67 11.66 0.33
C LYS A 24 4.89 11.74 1.63
N ILE A 25 5.61 12.03 2.71
CA ILE A 25 5.02 12.23 4.03
C ILE A 25 4.49 13.66 4.10
N LEU A 26 3.18 13.80 4.36
CA LEU A 26 2.54 15.10 4.50
C LEU A 26 2.55 15.60 5.94
N PHE A 27 2.46 14.68 6.89
CA PHE A 27 2.44 15.00 8.31
C PHE A 27 2.89 13.78 9.10
N GLU A 28 3.65 14.03 10.16
CA GLU A 28 4.07 12.98 11.08
C GLU A 28 4.23 13.52 12.48
N ASN A 29 3.73 12.77 13.46
CA ASN A 29 4.02 12.99 14.87
C ASN A 29 4.28 11.64 15.54
N GLU A 30 4.24 11.59 16.87
CA GLU A 30 4.48 10.34 17.61
C GLU A 30 3.37 9.30 17.43
N HIS A 31 2.18 9.71 16.98
CA HIS A 31 1.01 8.82 16.88
C HIS A 31 0.71 8.37 15.47
N ILE A 32 0.88 9.24 14.48
CA ILE A 32 0.51 8.95 13.08
C ILE A 32 1.59 9.40 12.12
N ARG A 33 1.55 8.76 10.94
CA ARG A 33 2.30 9.21 9.77
C ARG A 33 1.34 9.23 8.59
N MET A 34 1.15 10.41 7.99
CA MET A 34 0.23 10.58 6.87
C MET A 34 1.00 10.76 5.57
N TRP A 35 0.69 9.90 4.60
CA TRP A 35 1.29 9.91 3.27
C TRP A 35 0.32 10.43 2.24
N GLU A 36 0.83 11.07 1.21
CA GLU A 36 0.13 11.23 -0.05
C GLU A 36 0.45 10.02 -0.93
N VAL A 37 -0.60 9.44 -1.53
CA VAL A 37 -0.46 8.43 -2.57
C VAL A 37 -1.08 9.02 -3.83
N ARG A 38 -0.27 9.17 -4.88
CA ARG A 38 -0.70 9.75 -6.15
C ARG A 38 -0.20 8.86 -7.28
N LEU A 39 -1.11 8.35 -8.10
CA LEU A 39 -0.79 7.50 -9.24
C LEU A 39 -1.48 8.03 -10.49
N GLU A 40 -0.69 8.38 -11.49
CA GLU A 40 -1.22 8.67 -12.81
C GLU A 40 -1.72 7.39 -13.47
N PRO A 41 -2.56 7.48 -14.52
CA PRO A 41 -3.03 6.28 -15.21
C PRO A 41 -1.90 5.34 -15.60
N GLY A 42 -2.01 4.06 -15.23
CA GLY A 42 -1.01 3.04 -15.51
C GLY A 42 0.19 3.03 -14.58
N GLN A 43 0.34 4.01 -13.72
CA GLN A 43 1.47 4.09 -12.80
C GLN A 43 1.31 3.09 -11.66
N THR A 44 2.44 2.53 -11.21
CA THR A 44 2.49 1.56 -10.11
C THR A 44 3.33 2.10 -8.97
N ILE A 45 2.80 2.04 -7.74
CA ILE A 45 3.65 2.17 -6.56
C ILE A 45 4.36 0.84 -6.34
N PRO A 46 5.71 0.83 -6.21
CA PRO A 46 6.47 -0.43 -6.17
C PRO A 46 6.10 -1.34 -5.01
N PHE A 47 6.56 -2.58 -5.07
CA PHE A 47 6.37 -3.53 -3.97
C PHE A 47 6.82 -2.94 -2.64
N HIS A 48 5.95 -3.05 -1.65
CA HIS A 48 6.17 -2.54 -0.30
C HIS A 48 5.42 -3.41 0.70
N ILE A 49 5.70 -3.19 1.99
CA ILE A 49 4.99 -3.83 3.09
C ILE A 49 4.64 -2.77 4.13
N HIS A 50 3.47 -2.91 4.73
CA HIS A 50 3.04 -2.03 5.81
C HIS A 50 3.44 -2.63 7.15
N HIS A 51 4.04 -1.81 8.02
CA HIS A 51 4.44 -2.22 9.37
C HIS A 51 3.50 -1.72 10.46
N HIS A 52 2.44 -1.04 10.10
CA HIS A 52 1.46 -0.45 11.02
C HIS A 52 0.05 -0.61 10.51
N PRO A 53 -0.95 -0.64 11.40
CA PRO A 53 -2.34 -0.43 10.95
C PRO A 53 -2.46 0.89 10.21
N TYR A 54 -3.32 0.94 9.22
CA TYR A 54 -3.44 2.16 8.42
C TYR A 54 -4.86 2.35 7.90
N LEU A 55 -5.16 3.64 7.64
CA LEU A 55 -6.40 4.08 7.03
C LEU A 55 -6.07 4.70 5.68
N VAL A 56 -6.78 4.28 4.63
CA VAL A 56 -6.68 4.89 3.30
C VAL A 56 -7.96 5.63 3.02
N VAL A 57 -7.86 6.90 2.65
CA VAL A 57 -9.02 7.72 2.27
C VAL A 57 -8.82 8.16 0.83
N SER A 58 -9.77 7.81 -0.05
CA SER A 58 -9.72 8.18 -1.46
C SER A 58 -10.16 9.62 -1.66
N LEU A 59 -9.35 10.38 -2.41
CA LEU A 59 -9.64 11.76 -2.79
C LEU A 59 -9.93 11.88 -4.29
N GLY A 60 -9.96 10.75 -5.02
CA GLY A 60 -10.30 10.75 -6.44
C GLY A 60 -9.69 9.58 -7.19
N GLY A 61 -10.30 9.20 -8.30
CA GLY A 61 -9.92 8.01 -9.04
C GLY A 61 -10.38 6.76 -8.32
N GLY A 62 -9.63 5.65 -8.44
CA GLY A 62 -9.82 4.52 -7.56
C GLY A 62 -10.06 3.17 -8.19
N ASP A 63 -10.01 3.04 -9.49
CA ASP A 63 -9.99 1.72 -10.14
C ASP A 63 -8.55 1.26 -10.18
N ASN A 64 -8.15 0.48 -9.19
CA ASN A 64 -6.77 0.05 -9.00
C ASN A 64 -6.68 -1.48 -8.99
N GLU A 65 -5.45 -1.96 -9.10
CA GLU A 65 -5.15 -3.38 -8.95
C GLU A 65 -4.02 -3.55 -7.95
N ILE A 66 -4.24 -4.41 -6.95
CA ILE A 66 -3.21 -4.83 -6.03
C ILE A 66 -2.64 -6.15 -6.54
N GLU A 67 -1.33 -6.24 -6.63
CA GLU A 67 -0.64 -7.50 -6.93
C GLU A 67 0.30 -7.85 -5.78
N THR A 68 0.12 -9.03 -5.18
CA THR A 68 0.99 -9.50 -4.13
C THR A 68 2.26 -10.10 -4.71
N ILE A 69 3.30 -10.21 -3.89
CA ILE A 69 4.56 -10.87 -4.27
C ILE A 69 4.34 -12.34 -4.65
N PHE A 70 3.25 -12.94 -4.21
CA PHE A 70 2.88 -14.32 -4.53
C PHE A 70 2.09 -14.44 -5.85
N GLY A 71 1.87 -13.33 -6.56
CA GLY A 71 1.19 -13.32 -7.85
C GLY A 71 -0.32 -13.19 -7.80
N GLN A 72 -0.90 -13.00 -6.62
CA GLN A 72 -2.34 -12.75 -6.51
C GLN A 72 -2.66 -11.33 -7.00
N LYS A 73 -3.72 -11.20 -7.78
CA LYS A 73 -4.18 -9.91 -8.31
C LYS A 73 -5.59 -9.64 -7.82
N ILE A 74 -5.80 -8.46 -7.25
CA ILE A 74 -7.06 -8.06 -6.65
C ILE A 74 -7.45 -6.70 -7.21
N ALA A 75 -8.58 -6.63 -7.92
CA ALA A 75 -9.13 -5.35 -8.37
C ALA A 75 -9.81 -4.65 -7.21
N THR A 76 -9.56 -3.35 -7.07
CA THR A 76 -10.18 -2.54 -6.03
C THR A 76 -10.92 -1.36 -6.63
N GLN A 77 -11.97 -0.93 -5.95
CA GLN A 77 -12.69 0.30 -6.29
C GLN A 77 -12.71 1.20 -5.07
N GLU A 78 -12.13 2.40 -5.23
CA GLU A 78 -11.96 3.35 -4.15
C GLU A 78 -12.51 4.72 -4.58
N PRO A 79 -13.85 4.85 -4.72
CA PRO A 79 -14.43 6.11 -5.16
C PRO A 79 -14.13 7.24 -4.16
N LEU A 80 -14.25 8.48 -4.64
CA LEU A 80 -14.01 9.67 -3.82
C LEU A 80 -14.75 9.58 -2.49
N GLY A 81 -14.04 9.80 -1.40
CA GLY A 81 -14.59 9.78 -0.04
C GLY A 81 -14.68 8.40 0.59
N SER A 82 -14.41 7.33 -0.17
CA SER A 82 -14.36 6.00 0.41
C SER A 82 -13.12 5.83 1.29
N PHE A 83 -13.18 4.88 2.20
CA PHE A 83 -12.04 4.58 3.06
C PHE A 83 -11.90 3.09 3.29
N VAL A 84 -10.68 2.67 3.60
CA VAL A 84 -10.36 1.29 4.01
C VAL A 84 -9.52 1.40 5.27
N PHE A 85 -9.91 0.66 6.31
CA PHE A 85 -9.07 0.50 7.49
C PHE A 85 -8.47 -0.89 7.49
N MET A 86 -7.14 -0.95 7.52
CA MET A 86 -6.40 -2.21 7.52
C MET A 86 -5.78 -2.45 8.88
N ASN A 87 -6.21 -3.51 9.56
CA ASN A 87 -5.79 -3.84 10.91
C ASN A 87 -5.00 -5.15 11.01
N GLU A 88 -4.51 -5.64 9.88
CA GLU A 88 -3.63 -6.82 9.87
C GLU A 88 -2.59 -6.67 8.78
N MET A 89 -1.42 -7.25 9.02
CA MET A 89 -0.33 -7.20 8.04
C MET A 89 -0.69 -8.02 6.81
N ARG A 90 -0.59 -7.39 5.64
CA ARG A 90 -0.78 -8.06 4.36
C ARG A 90 0.59 -8.41 3.76
N PRO A 91 0.64 -9.38 2.83
CA PRO A 91 1.87 -9.67 2.12
C PRO A 91 2.42 -8.45 1.38
N VAL A 92 3.72 -8.48 1.08
CA VAL A 92 4.34 -7.54 0.16
C VAL A 92 3.48 -7.43 -1.10
N HIS A 93 3.18 -6.21 -1.51
CA HIS A 93 2.31 -5.96 -2.66
C HIS A 93 2.66 -4.65 -3.34
N ARG A 94 2.14 -4.48 -4.56
CA ARG A 94 2.22 -3.23 -5.32
C ARG A 94 0.81 -2.84 -5.79
N LEU A 95 0.64 -1.55 -6.05
CA LEU A 95 -0.64 -0.97 -6.46
C LEU A 95 -0.47 -0.28 -7.80
N THR A 96 -1.33 -0.60 -8.76
CA THR A 96 -1.34 0.01 -10.08
C THR A 96 -2.68 0.71 -10.32
N ASN A 97 -2.63 1.94 -10.83
CA ASN A 97 -3.84 2.64 -11.27
C ASN A 97 -4.27 2.08 -12.62
N ARG A 98 -5.41 1.41 -12.67
CA ARG A 98 -5.99 0.80 -13.87
C ARG A 98 -7.04 1.67 -14.55
N SER A 99 -7.23 2.90 -14.07
CA SER A 99 -8.18 3.83 -14.67
C SER A 99 -7.48 4.80 -15.62
N ASP A 100 -8.27 5.65 -16.27
CA ASP A 100 -7.77 6.69 -17.15
C ASP A 100 -7.72 8.07 -16.46
N VAL A 101 -7.94 8.10 -15.14
CA VAL A 101 -7.84 9.32 -14.33
C VAL A 101 -6.83 9.14 -13.21
N THR A 102 -6.30 10.24 -12.69
CA THR A 102 -5.36 10.20 -11.57
C THR A 102 -6.02 9.65 -10.32
N TYR A 103 -5.35 8.72 -9.66
CA TYR A 103 -5.72 8.26 -8.32
C TYR A 103 -4.99 9.11 -7.29
N LEU A 104 -5.74 9.60 -6.30
CA LEU A 104 -5.18 10.36 -5.18
C LEU A 104 -5.79 9.84 -3.89
N SER A 105 -4.96 9.56 -2.90
CA SER A 105 -5.42 9.15 -1.58
C SER A 105 -4.51 9.67 -0.47
N ARG A 106 -5.01 9.58 0.75
CA ARG A 106 -4.23 9.76 1.97
C ARG A 106 -4.13 8.42 2.65
N LEU A 107 -2.92 8.04 3.02
CA LEU A 107 -2.65 6.83 3.79
C LEU A 107 -2.12 7.26 5.15
N ILE A 108 -2.83 6.88 6.21
CA ILE A 108 -2.54 7.31 7.58
C ILE A 108 -2.14 6.08 8.38
N GLU A 109 -0.85 5.99 8.71
CA GLU A 109 -0.33 4.90 9.54
C GLU A 109 -0.53 5.23 11.03
N LEU A 110 -0.97 4.22 11.79
CA LEU A 110 -1.11 4.32 13.24
C LEU A 110 0.14 3.73 13.88
N LYS A 111 1.03 4.59 14.34
CA LYS A 111 2.39 4.20 14.77
C LYS A 111 2.44 3.50 16.12
N SER A 112 1.34 3.51 16.89
CA SER A 112 1.29 2.87 18.20
C SER A 112 1.41 1.35 18.14
N VAL A 113 1.12 0.74 16.99
CA VAL A 113 1.25 -0.69 16.76
C VAL A 113 2.25 -0.91 15.63
N THR A 114 3.25 -1.75 15.85
CA THR A 114 4.23 -2.12 14.84
C THR A 114 4.16 -3.61 14.58
N TRP A 115 4.02 -3.98 13.31
CA TRP A 115 4.02 -5.37 12.87
C TRP A 115 5.41 -5.77 12.42
N THR A 116 5.84 -6.95 12.84
CA THR A 116 7.11 -7.54 12.41
C THR A 116 6.81 -8.69 11.44
N PRO A 117 7.29 -8.61 10.21
CA PRO A 117 7.07 -9.67 9.24
C PRO A 117 7.82 -10.96 9.60
#